data_03542acc0c593ebd507cef15cdd95a44
#
_entry.id   03542acc0c593ebd507cef15cdd95a44
#
_cell.length_a   1.000
_cell.length_b   1.000
_cell.length_c   1.000
_cell.angle_alpha   90.00
_cell.angle_beta   90.00
_cell.angle_gamma   90.00
#
_symmetry.space_group_name_H-M   'P 1'
#
loop_
_entity.id
_entity.type
_entity.pdbx_description
1 polymer ?
#
loop_
_entity_poly.entity_id
_entity_poly.type
_entity_poly.pdbx_seq_one_letter_code
_entity_poly.pdbx_strand_id
1 'polypeptide(L)'
;MTTRHYVKPFHCNPAQPCYCGSGALFGDCCASVSERREPPQGVVIVNNFISKTDCRRLVRYADKQKAAWLMVRDDKKSTPGKSVEKRDSGRVTQQVEMDKHQSFLNDFIRRALLEVASRKFGAADFFEIPYLLRYKVGGKYGEHADSETYDPDKSLFYRISDRDISVLIYLSFDFVGGVLTFISLIYIYHPSAGDLFMFTSGNLFMHQAQSFTRGTKYALVS
;
A
#
# COMPACT_ATOMS: atom_id res chain seq x y z
N MET A 1 -21.49 2.17 18.29
CA MET A 1 -20.15 2.02 17.67
C MET A 1 -20.37 1.57 16.24
N THR A 2 -20.40 2.48 15.29
CA THR A 2 -20.50 2.12 13.87
C THR A 2 -19.09 1.75 13.42
N THR A 3 -18.83 0.46 13.35
CA THR A 3 -17.69 -0.06 12.61
C THR A 3 -17.83 0.45 11.19
N ARG A 4 -16.94 1.33 10.72
CA ARG A 4 -16.79 1.57 9.30
C ARG A 4 -16.38 0.23 8.69
N HIS A 5 -17.31 -0.45 8.06
CA HIS A 5 -16.97 -1.50 7.12
C HIS A 5 -16.33 -0.79 5.94
N TYR A 6 -15.01 -0.78 5.91
CA TYR A 6 -14.22 -0.03 4.94
C TYR A 6 -14.49 -0.45 3.53
N VAL A 7 -15.07 -1.60 3.32
CA VAL A 7 -15.40 -2.04 1.98
C VAL A 7 -16.39 -3.19 2.02
N LYS A 8 -17.41 -3.11 1.16
CA LYS A 8 -18.07 -4.30 0.68
C LYS A 8 -16.99 -5.09 -0.08
N PRO A 9 -16.68 -6.34 0.29
CA PRO A 9 -15.72 -7.12 -0.45
C PRO A 9 -16.07 -7.03 -1.93
N PHE A 10 -15.08 -6.79 -2.78
CA PHE A 10 -15.27 -6.84 -4.21
C PHE A 10 -15.74 -8.26 -4.54
N HIS A 11 -17.04 -8.43 -4.79
CA HIS A 11 -17.61 -9.71 -5.13
C HIS A 11 -17.25 -10.00 -6.59
N CYS A 12 -16.15 -10.72 -6.79
CA CYS A 12 -15.82 -11.25 -8.08
C CYS A 12 -16.92 -12.23 -8.49
N ASN A 13 -17.67 -11.89 -9.53
CA ASN A 13 -18.62 -12.82 -10.11
C ASN A 13 -17.84 -13.99 -10.76
N PRO A 14 -18.08 -15.25 -10.37
CA PRO A 14 -17.38 -16.40 -10.95
C PRO A 14 -17.44 -16.48 -12.48
N ALA A 15 -18.50 -15.95 -13.09
CA ALA A 15 -18.71 -15.95 -14.53
C ALA A 15 -18.07 -14.77 -15.28
N GLN A 16 -17.36 -13.88 -14.58
CA GLN A 16 -16.63 -12.77 -15.22
C GLN A 16 -15.18 -13.18 -15.53
N PRO A 17 -14.53 -12.53 -16.52
CA PRO A 17 -13.10 -12.69 -16.76
C PRO A 17 -12.31 -12.46 -15.48
N CYS A 18 -11.33 -13.31 -15.23
CA CYS A 18 -10.51 -13.21 -14.01
C CYS A 18 -9.63 -11.94 -14.05
N TYR A 19 -9.70 -11.17 -13.00
CA TYR A 19 -8.93 -9.91 -12.86
C TYR A 19 -7.43 -10.12 -12.78
N CYS A 20 -6.96 -11.37 -12.67
CA CYS A 20 -5.54 -11.69 -12.68
C CYS A 20 -4.90 -11.63 -14.07
N GLY A 21 -5.69 -11.39 -15.13
CA GLY A 21 -5.20 -11.33 -16.49
C GLY A 21 -4.95 -12.70 -17.14
N SER A 22 -5.37 -13.81 -16.52
CA SER A 22 -5.19 -15.17 -17.08
C SER A 22 -6.02 -15.44 -18.33
N GLY A 23 -7.05 -14.62 -18.61
CA GLY A 23 -8.04 -14.87 -19.65
C GLY A 23 -9.12 -15.90 -19.28
N ALA A 24 -9.00 -16.62 -18.18
CA ALA A 24 -10.00 -17.55 -17.66
C ALA A 24 -11.10 -16.82 -16.88
N LEU A 25 -12.22 -17.52 -16.62
CA LEU A 25 -13.26 -17.02 -15.72
C LEU A 25 -12.74 -17.02 -14.26
N PHE A 26 -13.23 -16.10 -13.44
CA PHE A 26 -12.82 -16.01 -12.04
C PHE A 26 -13.08 -17.30 -11.27
N GLY A 27 -14.23 -17.91 -11.47
CA GLY A 27 -14.61 -19.19 -10.83
C GLY A 27 -13.64 -20.34 -11.12
N ASP A 28 -13.11 -20.39 -12.34
CA ASP A 28 -12.18 -21.44 -12.80
C ASP A 28 -10.71 -21.09 -12.59
N CYS A 29 -10.43 -19.90 -12.09
CA CYS A 29 -9.09 -19.38 -11.89
C CYS A 29 -8.82 -19.01 -10.43
N CYS A 30 -8.95 -17.75 -10.07
CA CYS A 30 -8.59 -17.27 -8.74
C CYS A 30 -9.51 -17.76 -7.63
N ALA A 31 -10.80 -18.01 -7.91
CA ALA A 31 -11.71 -18.54 -6.91
C ALA A 31 -11.39 -19.99 -6.50
N SER A 32 -10.67 -20.72 -7.33
CA SER A 32 -10.30 -22.14 -7.08
C SER A 32 -8.94 -22.31 -6.39
N VAL A 33 -8.17 -21.23 -6.20
CA VAL A 33 -6.84 -21.28 -5.55
C VAL A 33 -6.88 -20.67 -4.15
N SER A 34 -6.24 -21.34 -3.20
CA SER A 34 -6.14 -20.87 -1.82
C SER A 34 -5.14 -19.73 -1.63
N GLU A 35 -4.10 -19.67 -2.48
CA GLU A 35 -3.06 -18.65 -2.49
C GLU A 35 -2.38 -18.62 -3.86
N ARG A 36 -2.19 -17.41 -4.39
CA ARG A 36 -1.46 -17.21 -5.63
C ARG A 36 0.03 -17.05 -5.36
N ARG A 37 0.86 -17.79 -6.07
CA ARG A 37 2.33 -17.71 -5.97
C ARG A 37 2.92 -16.61 -6.85
N GLU A 38 2.36 -16.41 -8.04
CA GLU A 38 2.82 -15.38 -8.98
C GLU A 38 2.09 -14.06 -8.76
N PRO A 39 2.77 -12.91 -8.90
CA PRO A 39 2.13 -11.61 -8.84
C PRO A 39 1.00 -11.53 -9.90
N PRO A 40 -0.18 -11.03 -9.54
CA PRO A 40 -1.24 -10.81 -10.51
C PRO A 40 -0.86 -9.70 -11.50
N GLN A 41 -1.51 -9.68 -12.66
CA GLN A 41 -1.35 -8.58 -13.61
C GLN A 41 -1.66 -7.25 -12.94
N GLY A 42 -0.86 -6.22 -13.20
CA GLY A 42 -0.97 -4.92 -12.52
C GLY A 42 -0.19 -4.83 -11.20
N VAL A 43 0.47 -5.92 -10.77
CA VAL A 43 1.46 -5.92 -9.69
C VAL A 43 2.85 -6.16 -10.26
N VAL A 44 3.81 -5.35 -9.85
CA VAL A 44 5.21 -5.44 -10.25
C VAL A 44 6.10 -5.48 -9.01
N ILE A 45 7.01 -6.45 -8.97
CA ILE A 45 7.98 -6.60 -7.90
C ILE A 45 9.39 -6.57 -8.49
N VAL A 46 10.26 -5.76 -7.88
CA VAL A 46 11.69 -5.75 -8.21
C VAL A 46 12.46 -6.01 -6.93
N ASN A 47 13.02 -7.19 -6.81
CA ASN A 47 13.80 -7.57 -5.64
C ASN A 47 15.14 -6.82 -5.62
N ASN A 48 15.58 -6.40 -4.43
CA ASN A 48 16.84 -5.67 -4.23
C ASN A 48 16.94 -4.39 -5.09
N PHE A 49 15.85 -3.69 -5.34
CA PHE A 49 15.82 -2.40 -6.04
C PHE A 49 16.66 -1.34 -5.31
N ILE A 50 16.64 -1.34 -3.97
CA ILE A 50 17.54 -0.58 -3.13
C ILE A 50 18.56 -1.52 -2.49
N SER A 51 19.82 -1.09 -2.42
CA SER A 51 20.86 -1.88 -1.78
C SER A 51 20.56 -2.09 -0.28
N LYS A 52 20.93 -3.24 0.25
CA LYS A 52 20.80 -3.52 1.70
C LYS A 52 21.58 -2.52 2.55
N THR A 53 22.64 -1.94 2.00
CA THR A 53 23.44 -0.89 2.67
C THR A 53 22.63 0.40 2.79
N ASP A 54 21.95 0.83 1.72
CA ASP A 54 21.10 2.02 1.75
C ASP A 54 19.88 1.80 2.64
N CYS A 55 19.27 0.62 2.61
CA CYS A 55 18.20 0.27 3.54
C CYS A 55 18.64 0.45 5.00
N ARG A 56 19.79 -0.13 5.38
CA ARG A 56 20.33 0.01 6.76
C ARG A 56 20.64 1.46 7.12
N ARG A 57 21.14 2.25 6.15
CA ARG A 57 21.43 3.67 6.35
C ARG A 57 20.16 4.45 6.64
N LEU A 58 19.11 4.24 5.83
CA LEU A 58 17.81 4.88 5.98
C LEU A 58 17.12 4.48 7.29
N VAL A 59 17.10 3.20 7.62
CA VAL A 59 16.53 2.72 8.88
C VAL A 59 17.23 3.32 10.08
N ARG A 60 18.58 3.28 10.13
CA ARG A 60 19.35 3.89 11.23
C ARG A 60 19.11 5.39 11.37
N TYR A 61 18.88 6.08 10.27
CA TYR A 61 18.50 7.50 10.32
C TYR A 61 17.07 7.65 10.86
N ALA A 62 16.13 6.91 10.31
CA ALA A 62 14.70 6.97 10.67
C ALA A 62 14.44 6.62 12.15
N ASP A 63 15.21 5.70 12.72
CA ASP A 63 15.12 5.33 14.14
C ASP A 63 15.38 6.52 15.09
N LYS A 64 16.16 7.49 14.66
CA LYS A 64 16.53 8.68 15.44
C LYS A 64 15.58 9.86 15.20
N GLN A 65 14.67 9.75 14.24
CA GLN A 65 13.78 10.86 13.88
C GLN A 65 12.47 10.80 14.66
N LYS A 66 11.86 11.97 14.81
CA LYS A 66 10.49 12.06 15.28
C LYS A 66 9.55 11.37 14.30
N ALA A 67 8.47 10.85 14.83
CA ALA A 67 7.41 10.27 14.00
C ALA A 67 6.04 10.57 14.61
N ALA A 68 5.14 11.03 13.75
CA ALA A 68 3.76 11.32 14.10
C ALA A 68 2.84 10.17 13.69
N TRP A 69 1.84 9.89 14.49
CA TRP A 69 0.78 8.96 14.11
C TRP A 69 0.03 9.50 12.89
N LEU A 70 -0.17 8.65 11.91
CA LEU A 70 -1.07 9.00 10.83
C LEU A 70 -2.50 9.01 11.34
N MET A 71 -3.16 10.12 11.07
CA MET A 71 -4.52 10.39 11.51
C MET A 71 -5.46 10.21 10.31
N VAL A 72 -6.73 9.97 10.59
CA VAL A 72 -7.80 9.98 9.60
C VAL A 72 -8.80 11.08 9.94
N ARG A 73 -9.46 11.60 8.92
CA ARG A 73 -10.52 12.59 9.13
C ARG A 73 -11.65 11.99 9.98
N ASP A 74 -12.09 12.73 10.97
CA ASP A 74 -13.29 12.42 11.74
C ASP A 74 -14.50 13.11 11.13
N ASP A 75 -15.20 12.41 10.23
CA ASP A 75 -16.34 12.99 9.50
C ASP A 75 -17.49 13.41 10.43
N LYS A 76 -17.58 12.77 11.63
CA LYS A 76 -18.61 13.14 12.63
C LYS A 76 -18.34 14.50 13.27
N LYS A 77 -17.08 14.92 13.32
CA LYS A 77 -16.65 16.17 13.96
C LYS A 77 -16.18 17.22 12.95
N SER A 78 -16.00 16.82 11.69
CA SER A 78 -15.59 17.72 10.62
C SER A 78 -16.79 18.43 10.02
N THR A 79 -16.62 19.72 9.70
CA THR A 79 -17.62 20.56 9.03
C THR A 79 -17.00 21.19 7.78
N PRO A 80 -17.79 21.76 6.86
CA PRO A 80 -17.23 22.52 5.75
C PRO A 80 -16.27 23.60 6.26
N GLY A 81 -15.04 23.60 5.72
CA GLY A 81 -13.98 24.51 6.14
C GLY A 81 -13.23 24.16 7.44
N LYS A 82 -13.65 23.12 8.18
CA LYS A 82 -12.96 22.66 9.41
C LYS A 82 -12.83 21.16 9.42
N SER A 83 -11.62 20.64 9.17
CA SER A 83 -11.30 19.23 9.31
C SER A 83 -10.85 18.91 10.75
N VAL A 84 -11.42 17.87 11.32
CA VAL A 84 -11.00 17.30 12.60
C VAL A 84 -10.42 15.92 12.33
N GLU A 85 -9.27 15.62 12.88
CA GLU A 85 -8.60 14.35 12.72
C GLU A 85 -8.68 13.49 13.98
N LYS A 86 -8.63 12.18 13.80
CA LYS A 86 -8.58 11.19 14.90
C LYS A 86 -7.66 10.03 14.55
N ARG A 87 -7.21 9.32 15.59
CA ARG A 87 -6.62 8.00 15.40
C ARG A 87 -7.66 7.00 14.94
N ASP A 88 -7.23 6.12 14.03
CA ASP A 88 -8.04 5.02 13.52
C ASP A 88 -7.39 3.68 13.91
N SER A 89 -8.19 2.78 14.48
CA SER A 89 -7.73 1.42 14.79
C SER A 89 -7.45 0.58 13.54
N GLY A 90 -7.99 0.97 12.39
CA GLY A 90 -7.70 0.38 11.09
C GLY A 90 -6.37 0.84 10.49
N ARG A 91 -5.82 2.01 10.92
CA ARG A 91 -4.55 2.54 10.42
C ARG A 91 -3.59 2.85 11.57
N VAL A 92 -2.84 1.85 11.99
CA VAL A 92 -1.91 1.95 13.11
C VAL A 92 -0.48 2.03 12.57
N THR A 93 -0.09 3.21 12.14
CA THR A 93 1.23 3.50 11.59
C THR A 93 1.65 4.94 11.86
N GLN A 94 2.93 5.21 11.78
CA GLN A 94 3.53 6.53 11.99
C GLN A 94 4.23 6.99 10.70
N GLN A 95 4.20 8.28 10.42
CA GLN A 95 5.06 8.93 9.44
C GLN A 95 6.32 9.46 10.14
N VAL A 96 7.47 9.16 9.58
CA VAL A 96 8.77 9.60 10.08
C VAL A 96 9.17 10.90 9.40
N GLU A 97 9.69 11.87 10.16
CA GLU A 97 10.23 13.10 9.63
C GLU A 97 11.55 12.82 8.88
N MET A 98 11.57 13.09 7.57
CA MET A 98 12.70 12.78 6.69
C MET A 98 13.24 14.00 5.95
N ASP A 99 12.93 15.21 6.39
CA ASP A 99 13.20 16.48 5.69
C ASP A 99 14.61 16.60 5.12
N LYS A 100 15.62 16.25 5.89
CA LYS A 100 17.04 16.27 5.45
C LYS A 100 17.38 15.22 4.38
N HIS A 101 16.51 14.25 4.16
CA HIS A 101 16.71 13.16 3.20
C HIS A 101 15.63 13.11 2.13
N GLN A 102 14.76 14.11 2.08
CA GLN A 102 13.64 14.13 1.15
C GLN A 102 14.10 14.00 -0.32
N SER A 103 15.17 14.71 -0.70
CA SER A 103 15.73 14.60 -2.06
C SER A 103 16.17 13.17 -2.38
N PHE A 104 16.79 12.50 -1.41
CA PHE A 104 17.23 11.12 -1.57
C PHE A 104 16.06 10.13 -1.68
N LEU A 105 14.97 10.37 -0.93
CA LEU A 105 13.73 9.60 -1.09
C LEU A 105 13.10 9.84 -2.46
N ASN A 106 13.05 11.08 -2.90
CA ASN A 106 12.55 11.45 -4.23
C ASN A 106 13.32 10.74 -5.35
N ASP A 107 14.65 10.62 -5.23
CA ASP A 107 15.49 9.95 -6.22
C ASP A 107 15.15 8.45 -6.36
N PHE A 108 14.83 7.77 -5.26
CA PHE A 108 14.37 6.38 -5.35
C PHE A 108 13.03 6.26 -6.08
N ILE A 109 12.07 7.15 -5.79
CA ILE A 109 10.77 7.12 -6.47
C ILE A 109 10.93 7.48 -7.94
N ARG A 110 11.70 8.53 -8.26
CA ARG A 110 11.99 8.90 -9.66
C ARG A 110 12.62 7.72 -10.43
N ARG A 111 13.58 7.02 -9.83
CA ARG A 111 14.18 5.84 -10.43
C ARG A 111 13.15 4.72 -10.62
N ALA A 112 12.27 4.46 -9.64
CA ALA A 112 11.20 3.48 -9.77
C ALA A 112 10.26 3.81 -10.94
N LEU A 113 9.91 5.09 -11.11
CA LEU A 113 9.06 5.53 -12.22
C LEU A 113 9.75 5.39 -13.57
N LEU A 114 11.00 5.85 -13.70
CA LEU A 114 11.72 5.84 -14.97
C LEU A 114 12.15 4.44 -15.39
N GLU A 115 12.62 3.61 -14.48
CA GLU A 115 13.19 2.30 -14.81
C GLU A 115 12.15 1.17 -14.83
N VAL A 116 11.08 1.30 -14.05
CA VAL A 116 10.10 0.23 -13.86
C VAL A 116 8.71 0.63 -14.32
N ALA A 117 8.12 1.70 -13.77
CA ALA A 117 6.74 2.07 -14.09
C ALA A 117 6.55 2.39 -15.57
N SER A 118 7.46 3.17 -16.17
CA SER A 118 7.39 3.53 -17.59
C SER A 118 7.32 2.32 -18.54
N ARG A 119 7.96 1.22 -18.16
CA ARG A 119 7.98 -0.03 -18.94
C ARG A 119 6.80 -0.95 -18.69
N LYS A 120 6.19 -0.86 -17.51
CA LYS A 120 5.16 -1.80 -17.04
C LYS A 120 3.75 -1.22 -17.05
N PHE A 121 3.62 0.07 -16.79
CA PHE A 121 2.33 0.76 -16.67
C PHE A 121 2.16 1.88 -17.73
N GLY A 122 3.24 2.26 -18.44
CA GLY A 122 3.25 3.41 -19.32
C GLY A 122 3.91 4.65 -18.69
N ALA A 123 3.88 5.78 -19.39
CA ALA A 123 4.49 7.02 -18.91
C ALA A 123 3.92 7.44 -17.56
N ALA A 124 4.81 7.87 -16.65
CA ALA A 124 4.43 8.49 -15.38
C ALA A 124 5.06 9.89 -15.35
N ASP A 125 4.21 10.91 -15.42
CA ASP A 125 4.64 12.31 -15.55
C ASP A 125 4.80 13.01 -14.21
N PHE A 126 4.20 12.43 -13.16
CA PHE A 126 4.14 13.02 -11.84
C PHE A 126 4.26 11.96 -10.75
N PHE A 127 4.78 12.32 -9.58
CA PHE A 127 4.74 11.48 -8.38
C PHE A 127 4.46 12.33 -7.14
N GLU A 128 3.73 11.75 -6.21
CA GLU A 128 3.50 12.36 -4.90
C GLU A 128 4.80 12.40 -4.09
N ILE A 129 4.94 13.41 -3.23
CA ILE A 129 6.09 13.52 -2.34
C ILE A 129 6.17 12.25 -1.48
N PRO A 130 7.23 11.45 -1.63
CA PRO A 130 7.34 10.21 -0.87
C PRO A 130 7.51 10.48 0.62
N TYR A 131 6.94 9.60 1.41
CA TYR A 131 7.08 9.65 2.86
C TYR A 131 7.39 8.27 3.44
N LEU A 132 8.08 8.25 4.58
CA LEU A 132 8.49 7.02 5.24
C LEU A 132 7.51 6.63 6.33
N LEU A 133 6.93 5.44 6.19
CA LEU A 133 6.08 4.83 7.20
C LEU A 133 6.89 3.97 8.17
N ARG A 134 6.57 4.09 9.45
CA ARG A 134 7.07 3.24 10.52
C ARG A 134 5.92 2.49 11.18
N TYR A 135 5.98 1.17 11.12
CA TYR A 135 5.08 0.29 11.83
C TYR A 135 5.83 -0.35 13.01
N LYS A 136 5.29 -0.23 14.21
CA LYS A 136 5.73 -0.97 15.40
C LYS A 136 4.88 -2.23 15.57
N VAL A 137 5.26 -3.12 16.48
CA VAL A 137 4.48 -4.32 16.81
C VAL A 137 3.00 -3.98 16.99
N GLY A 138 2.12 -4.77 16.37
CA GLY A 138 0.69 -4.51 16.28
C GLY A 138 0.29 -3.46 15.22
N GLY A 139 1.27 -2.80 14.59
CA GLY A 139 1.03 -1.86 13.51
C GLY A 139 0.40 -2.53 12.30
N LYS A 140 -0.58 -1.87 11.68
CA LYS A 140 -1.34 -2.40 10.54
C LYS A 140 -1.95 -1.27 9.73
N TYR A 141 -2.40 -1.61 8.53
CA TYR A 141 -3.32 -0.80 7.76
C TYR A 141 -4.40 -1.71 7.19
N GLY A 142 -5.64 -1.48 7.60
CA GLY A 142 -6.80 -2.26 7.19
C GLY A 142 -7.05 -2.19 5.69
N GLU A 143 -7.94 -2.99 5.20
CA GLU A 143 -8.25 -3.10 3.78
C GLU A 143 -8.70 -1.77 3.19
N HIS A 144 -8.06 -1.35 2.10
CA HIS A 144 -8.33 -0.09 1.40
C HIS A 144 -7.85 -0.16 -0.06
N ALA A 145 -8.35 0.74 -0.88
CA ALA A 145 -7.73 1.15 -2.14
C ALA A 145 -7.05 2.50 -1.94
N ASP A 146 -5.94 2.76 -2.65
CA ASP A 146 -5.17 4.00 -2.46
C ASP A 146 -5.79 5.21 -3.14
N SER A 147 -6.46 5.03 -4.27
CA SER A 147 -7.05 6.13 -5.05
C SER A 147 -8.57 6.20 -5.01
N GLU A 148 -9.23 5.19 -4.43
CA GLU A 148 -10.68 5.09 -4.43
C GLU A 148 -11.24 4.76 -3.04
N THR A 149 -12.48 5.14 -2.80
CA THR A 149 -13.23 4.76 -1.61
C THR A 149 -14.63 4.29 -1.98
N TYR A 150 -15.21 3.43 -1.14
CA TYR A 150 -16.55 2.92 -1.36
C TYR A 150 -17.59 3.80 -0.66
N ASP A 151 -18.61 4.23 -1.42
CA ASP A 151 -19.80 4.90 -0.90
C ASP A 151 -20.91 3.85 -0.68
N PRO A 152 -21.24 3.51 0.56
CA PRO A 152 -22.26 2.49 0.82
C PRO A 152 -23.67 2.94 0.45
N ASP A 153 -23.96 4.25 0.47
CA ASP A 153 -25.27 4.79 0.16
C ASP A 153 -25.57 4.70 -1.35
N LYS A 154 -24.53 4.88 -2.17
CA LYS A 154 -24.60 4.78 -3.62
C LYS A 154 -24.20 3.40 -4.16
N SER A 155 -23.66 2.53 -3.30
CA SER A 155 -23.13 1.22 -3.67
C SER A 155 -22.09 1.28 -4.80
N LEU A 156 -21.22 2.30 -4.79
CA LEU A 156 -20.18 2.48 -5.80
C LEU A 156 -18.86 2.95 -5.19
N PHE A 157 -17.77 2.67 -5.91
CA PHE A 157 -16.47 3.29 -5.66
C PHE A 157 -16.38 4.61 -6.38
N TYR A 158 -15.72 5.59 -5.77
CA TYR A 158 -15.38 6.85 -6.40
C TYR A 158 -13.94 7.25 -6.09
N ARG A 159 -13.33 7.94 -7.03
CA ARG A 159 -11.94 8.38 -6.94
C ARG A 159 -11.77 9.50 -5.92
N ILE A 160 -10.77 9.38 -5.06
CA ILE A 160 -10.43 10.35 -4.01
C ILE A 160 -9.03 10.95 -4.17
N SER A 161 -8.21 10.40 -5.05
CA SER A 161 -6.90 10.94 -5.40
C SER A 161 -6.55 10.63 -6.86
N ASP A 162 -5.65 11.43 -7.44
CA ASP A 162 -5.16 11.24 -8.82
C ASP A 162 -4.01 10.22 -8.94
N ARG A 163 -3.88 9.37 -7.96
CA ARG A 163 -2.90 8.29 -7.98
C ARG A 163 -3.35 7.17 -8.90
N ASP A 164 -2.54 6.83 -9.91
CA ASP A 164 -2.77 5.70 -10.80
C ASP A 164 -1.97 4.47 -10.37
N ILE A 165 -0.79 4.68 -9.79
CA ILE A 165 0.13 3.63 -9.37
C ILE A 165 0.57 3.92 -7.94
N SER A 166 0.52 2.90 -7.09
CA SER A 166 1.09 2.93 -5.74
C SER A 166 2.49 2.34 -5.77
N VAL A 167 3.42 3.02 -5.10
CA VAL A 167 4.82 2.62 -5.01
C VAL A 167 5.19 2.39 -3.56
N LEU A 168 5.68 1.19 -3.24
CA LEU A 168 6.20 0.84 -1.93
C LEU A 168 7.63 0.34 -2.05
N ILE A 169 8.53 0.83 -1.21
CA ILE A 169 9.89 0.29 -1.09
C ILE A 169 10.11 -0.11 0.36
N TYR A 170 10.37 -1.39 0.59
CA TYR A 170 10.55 -1.93 1.93
C TYR A 170 12.00 -1.82 2.38
N LEU A 171 12.23 -1.35 3.61
CA LEU A 171 13.59 -1.06 4.11
C LEU A 171 14.04 -1.95 5.25
N SER A 172 13.12 -2.66 5.91
CA SER A 172 13.41 -3.39 7.15
C SER A 172 13.84 -4.82 6.90
N PHE A 173 14.68 -5.32 7.81
CA PHE A 173 15.21 -6.68 7.80
C PHE A 173 14.62 -7.55 8.92
N ASP A 174 14.33 -6.93 10.08
CA ASP A 174 14.10 -7.65 11.34
C ASP A 174 12.66 -7.49 11.81
N PHE A 175 11.72 -8.03 11.05
CA PHE A 175 10.34 -8.14 11.48
C PHE A 175 9.73 -9.50 11.10
N VAL A 176 8.70 -9.91 11.81
CA VAL A 176 8.01 -11.18 11.59
C VAL A 176 6.52 -10.96 11.40
N GLY A 177 5.98 -11.41 10.28
CA GLY A 177 4.61 -11.14 9.84
C GLY A 177 4.55 -9.89 8.97
N GLY A 178 3.47 -9.12 9.06
CA GLY A 178 3.34 -7.84 8.35
C GLY A 178 3.27 -7.94 6.83
N VAL A 179 2.71 -9.02 6.33
CA VAL A 179 2.50 -9.26 4.89
C VAL A 179 1.55 -8.22 4.29
N LEU A 180 1.67 -8.01 2.99
CA LEU A 180 0.72 -7.24 2.20
C LEU A 180 -0.22 -8.23 1.52
N THR A 181 -1.52 -8.11 1.79
CA THR A 181 -2.53 -9.03 1.28
C THR A 181 -3.48 -8.33 0.34
N PHE A 182 -3.70 -8.89 -0.84
CA PHE A 182 -4.70 -8.48 -1.83
C PHE A 182 -5.81 -9.54 -1.83
N ILE A 183 -6.86 -9.29 -1.06
CA ILE A 183 -7.90 -10.31 -0.78
C ILE A 183 -8.62 -10.72 -2.06
N SER A 184 -9.07 -9.75 -2.86
CA SER A 184 -9.79 -10.01 -4.11
C SER A 184 -8.94 -10.72 -5.18
N LEU A 185 -7.62 -10.60 -5.09
CA LEU A 185 -6.67 -11.23 -6.01
C LEU A 185 -6.08 -12.53 -5.47
N ILE A 186 -6.44 -12.90 -4.24
CA ILE A 186 -5.91 -14.07 -3.52
C ILE A 186 -4.38 -14.09 -3.57
N TYR A 187 -3.78 -12.93 -3.29
CA TYR A 187 -2.35 -12.74 -3.37
C TYR A 187 -1.78 -12.21 -2.06
N ILE A 188 -0.75 -12.86 -1.57
CA ILE A 188 -0.02 -12.48 -0.36
C ILE A 188 1.43 -12.18 -0.74
N TYR A 189 1.89 -10.99 -0.40
CA TYR A 189 3.28 -10.60 -0.59
C TYR A 189 4.01 -10.52 0.76
N HIS A 190 5.16 -11.16 0.82
CA HIS A 190 6.08 -11.15 1.97
C HIS A 190 7.18 -10.12 1.73
N PRO A 191 7.10 -8.92 2.33
CA PRO A 191 8.07 -7.86 2.08
C PRO A 191 9.48 -8.23 2.52
N SER A 192 10.46 -7.93 1.67
CA SER A 192 11.89 -8.03 1.98
C SER A 192 12.59 -6.69 1.85
N ALA A 193 13.63 -6.48 2.63
CA ALA A 193 14.38 -5.22 2.58
C ALA A 193 15.05 -5.03 1.22
N GLY A 194 14.81 -3.87 0.62
CA GLY A 194 15.30 -3.48 -0.69
C GLY A 194 14.29 -3.73 -1.82
N ASP A 195 13.19 -4.42 -1.56
CA ASP A 195 12.20 -4.69 -2.59
C ASP A 195 11.37 -3.45 -2.92
N LEU A 196 11.19 -3.23 -4.21
CA LEU A 196 10.21 -2.34 -4.79
C LEU A 196 8.96 -3.15 -5.12
N PHE A 197 7.82 -2.67 -4.66
CA PHE A 197 6.50 -3.22 -4.93
C PHE A 197 5.62 -2.13 -5.53
N MET A 198 5.06 -2.35 -6.71
CA MET A 198 4.21 -1.40 -7.41
C MET A 198 2.93 -2.07 -7.86
N PHE A 199 1.82 -1.34 -7.84
CA PHE A 199 0.52 -1.81 -8.30
C PHE A 199 -0.39 -0.66 -8.67
N THR A 200 -1.42 -0.93 -9.47
CA THR A 200 -2.46 0.06 -9.77
C THR A 200 -3.30 0.37 -8.54
N SER A 201 -3.63 1.66 -8.33
CA SER A 201 -4.16 2.17 -7.06
C SER A 201 -5.66 2.00 -6.86
N GLY A 202 -6.40 1.53 -7.89
CA GLY A 202 -7.86 1.43 -7.87
C GLY A 202 -8.40 0.26 -7.05
N ASN A 203 -9.72 0.16 -6.99
CA ASN A 203 -10.47 -0.78 -6.14
C ASN A 203 -10.24 -2.26 -6.44
N LEU A 204 -9.77 -2.61 -7.65
CA LEU A 204 -9.35 -3.98 -7.99
C LEU A 204 -8.15 -4.46 -7.17
N PHE A 205 -7.33 -3.51 -6.73
CA PHE A 205 -6.11 -3.75 -5.94
C PHE A 205 -6.29 -3.39 -4.47
N MET A 206 -7.49 -3.61 -3.96
CA MET A 206 -7.73 -3.49 -2.53
C MET A 206 -6.80 -4.39 -1.75
N HIS A 207 -6.14 -3.79 -0.78
CA HIS A 207 -5.09 -4.45 -0.02
C HIS A 207 -5.09 -4.03 1.45
N GLN A 208 -4.39 -4.83 2.25
CA GLN A 208 -4.14 -4.53 3.66
C GLN A 208 -2.70 -4.87 4.04
N ALA A 209 -2.09 -4.05 4.88
CA ALA A 209 -0.86 -4.38 5.57
C ALA A 209 -1.20 -5.04 6.90
N GLN A 210 -0.97 -6.34 7.00
CA GLN A 210 -1.30 -7.09 8.21
C GLN A 210 -0.38 -6.71 9.38
N SER A 211 -0.88 -6.90 10.59
CA SER A 211 -0.08 -6.71 11.79
C SER A 211 1.05 -7.73 11.87
N PHE A 212 2.09 -7.39 12.62
CA PHE A 212 3.23 -8.25 12.86
C PHE A 212 3.57 -8.31 14.34
N THR A 213 4.35 -9.30 14.74
CA THR A 213 4.56 -9.68 16.13
C THR A 213 5.92 -9.30 16.68
N ARG A 214 6.90 -9.01 15.80
CA ARG A 214 8.27 -8.68 16.21
C ARG A 214 8.90 -7.67 15.26
N GLY A 215 9.73 -6.78 15.80
CA GLY A 215 10.57 -5.85 15.06
C GLY A 215 9.92 -4.50 14.76
N THR A 216 10.46 -3.82 13.78
CA THR A 216 9.93 -2.56 13.24
C THR A 216 9.97 -2.62 11.71
N LYS A 217 8.84 -2.34 11.07
CA LYS A 217 8.75 -2.30 9.62
C LYS A 217 8.79 -0.87 9.12
N TYR A 218 9.69 -0.59 8.18
CA TYR A 218 9.78 0.67 7.46
C TYR A 218 9.43 0.47 5.99
N ALA A 219 8.56 1.32 5.46
CA ALA A 219 8.20 1.35 4.04
C ALA A 219 8.19 2.79 3.55
N LEU A 220 8.92 3.06 2.47
CA LEU A 220 8.79 4.29 1.70
C LEU A 220 7.61 4.14 0.76
N VAL A 221 6.73 5.14 0.73
CA VAL A 221 5.50 5.13 -0.08
C VAL A 221 5.35 6.42 -0.89
N SER A 222 4.77 6.28 -2.07
CA SER A 222 4.39 7.38 -2.96
C SER A 222 3.21 6.96 -3.84
#